data_aa4d4661c9bfc64b7fc943c969fa5464
#
_entry.id   aa4d4661c9bfc64b7fc943c969fa5464
#
_cell.length_a   1.000
_cell.length_b   1.000
_cell.length_c   1.000
_cell.angle_alpha   90.00
_cell.angle_beta   90.00
_cell.angle_gamma   90.00
#
_symmetry.space_group_name_H-M   'P 1'
#
loop_
_entity.id
_entity.type
_entity.pdbx_description
1 polymer ?
#
loop_
_entity_poly.entity_id
_entity_poly.type
_entity_poly.pdbx_seq_one_letter_code
_entity_poly.pdbx_strand_id
1 'polypeptide(L)'
;MRNKSSYTEIEGKALWYLQRYATSSENLRIYLKRKVQDTHLNIGSDEIINTIISSLEDQKILDDKLFSESKIRNFLNRGWSLKKIQFRLRELRVKNNIIEECIAEAKEINKDFDLVAAAKLARKKLSLIHI
;
A
#
# COMPACT_ATOMS: atom_id res chain seq x y z
N MET A 1 25.95 -15.73 14.83
CA MET A 1 25.58 -14.88 15.95
C MET A 1 25.45 -13.40 15.57
N ARG A 2 26.39 -12.85 14.79
CA ARG A 2 26.29 -11.47 14.29
C ARG A 2 25.02 -11.27 13.44
N ASN A 3 24.66 -12.24 12.60
CA ASN A 3 23.48 -12.14 11.73
C ASN A 3 22.19 -12.11 12.52
N LYS A 4 22.12 -12.81 13.66
CA LYS A 4 20.93 -12.87 14.48
C LYS A 4 20.64 -11.53 15.16
N SER A 5 21.69 -10.85 15.64
CA SER A 5 21.57 -9.54 16.27
C SER A 5 21.17 -8.48 15.27
N SER A 6 21.81 -8.47 14.09
CA SER A 6 21.47 -7.53 13.02
C SER A 6 20.06 -7.75 12.52
N TYR A 7 19.65 -9.00 12.35
CA TYR A 7 18.28 -9.33 11.94
C TYR A 7 17.27 -8.76 12.93
N THR A 8 17.47 -8.99 14.21
CA THR A 8 16.56 -8.53 15.28
C THR A 8 16.46 -7.00 15.30
N GLU A 9 17.58 -6.30 15.15
CA GLU A 9 17.58 -4.84 15.12
C GLU A 9 16.85 -4.28 13.90
N ILE A 10 17.10 -4.84 12.73
CA ILE A 10 16.45 -4.40 11.50
C ILE A 10 14.97 -4.75 11.50
N GLU A 11 14.63 -5.95 12.00
CA GLU A 11 13.23 -6.36 12.16
C GLU A 11 12.49 -5.41 13.12
N GLY A 12 13.13 -5.01 14.20
CA GLY A 12 12.57 -4.04 15.13
C GLY A 12 12.25 -2.71 14.47
N LYS A 13 13.13 -2.23 13.58
CA LYS A 13 12.90 -1.02 12.80
C LYS A 13 11.72 -1.17 11.84
N ALA A 14 11.60 -2.34 11.21
CA ALA A 14 10.49 -2.64 10.31
C ALA A 14 9.16 -2.64 11.04
N LEU A 15 9.10 -3.33 12.17
CA LEU A 15 7.87 -3.41 12.98
C LEU A 15 7.48 -2.04 13.55
N TRP A 16 8.46 -1.25 13.96
CA TRP A 16 8.21 0.12 14.41
C TRP A 16 7.54 0.96 13.34
N TYR A 17 8.04 0.86 12.11
CA TYR A 17 7.50 1.60 10.96
C TYR A 17 6.08 1.13 10.61
N LEU A 18 5.87 -0.18 10.59
CA LEU A 18 4.58 -0.77 10.22
C LEU A 18 3.48 -0.50 11.24
N GLN A 19 3.83 -0.30 12.51
CA GLN A 19 2.86 0.10 13.53
C GLN A 19 2.32 1.50 13.31
N ARG A 20 3.05 2.33 12.60
CA ARG A 20 2.72 3.75 12.40
C ARG A 20 2.21 4.07 11.01
N TYR A 21 2.66 3.34 10.00
CA TYR A 21 2.40 3.68 8.61
C TYR A 21 1.97 2.46 7.82
N ALA A 22 0.89 2.61 7.05
CA ALA A 22 0.59 1.67 5.98
C ALA A 22 1.56 1.92 4.83
N THR A 23 2.18 0.88 4.29
CA THR A 23 3.24 1.03 3.31
C THR A 23 3.28 -0.13 2.33
N SER A 24 3.88 0.11 1.17
CA SER A 24 4.22 -0.97 0.23
C SER A 24 5.51 -1.65 0.67
N SER A 25 5.74 -2.86 0.18
CA SER A 25 6.96 -3.63 0.47
C SER A 25 8.21 -2.87 0.04
N GLU A 26 8.17 -2.24 -1.14
CA GLU A 26 9.32 -1.51 -1.65
C GLU A 26 9.61 -0.25 -0.85
N ASN A 27 8.60 0.47 -0.40
CA ASN A 27 8.81 1.63 0.48
C ASN A 27 9.41 1.23 1.81
N LEU A 28 8.99 0.09 2.36
CA LEU A 28 9.60 -0.44 3.58
C LEU A 28 11.07 -0.79 3.35
N ARG A 29 11.38 -1.44 2.23
CA ARG A 29 12.76 -1.76 1.87
C ARG A 29 13.64 -0.52 1.82
N ILE A 30 13.16 0.53 1.17
CA ILE A 30 13.90 1.80 1.04
C ILE A 30 14.09 2.44 2.41
N TYR A 31 13.04 2.44 3.24
CA TYR A 31 13.13 2.95 4.60
C TYR A 31 14.21 2.22 5.40
N LEU A 32 14.22 0.89 5.35
CA LEU A 32 15.19 0.08 6.09
C LEU A 32 16.62 0.31 5.58
N LYS A 33 16.82 0.38 4.27
CA LYS A 33 18.12 0.68 3.69
C LYS A 33 18.64 2.03 4.16
N ARG A 34 17.77 3.04 4.18
CA ARG A 34 18.14 4.38 4.64
C ARG A 34 18.53 4.38 6.11
N LYS A 35 17.79 3.65 6.93
CA LYS A 35 18.04 3.59 8.37
C LYS A 35 19.33 2.87 8.75
N VAL A 36 19.78 1.93 7.94
CA VAL A 36 21.01 1.18 8.23
C VAL A 36 22.24 1.71 7.49
N GLN A 37 22.06 2.62 6.55
CA GLN A 37 23.09 3.06 5.61
C GLN A 37 24.38 3.54 6.30
N ASP A 38 24.26 4.34 7.35
CA ASP A 38 25.37 4.94 8.05
C ASP A 38 25.66 4.26 9.39
N THR A 39 25.20 3.02 9.58
CA THR A 39 25.35 2.29 10.82
C THR A 39 26.20 1.03 10.61
N HIS A 40 26.58 0.40 11.73
CA HIS A 40 27.25 -0.90 11.72
C HIS A 40 26.38 -2.00 11.11
N LEU A 41 25.07 -1.76 10.93
CA LEU A 41 24.13 -2.72 10.35
C LEU A 41 24.21 -2.76 8.83
N ASN A 42 24.94 -1.86 8.19
CA ASN A 42 24.94 -1.73 6.73
C ASN A 42 25.57 -2.94 6.02
N ILE A 43 26.56 -3.60 6.62
CA ILE A 43 27.24 -4.74 6.01
C ILE A 43 26.32 -5.95 5.99
N GLY A 44 26.04 -6.47 4.78
CA GLY A 44 25.14 -7.62 4.59
C GLY A 44 23.67 -7.34 4.86
N SER A 45 23.29 -6.07 5.01
CA SER A 45 21.91 -5.70 5.35
C SER A 45 20.91 -5.99 4.24
N ASP A 46 21.34 -5.97 2.97
CA ASP A 46 20.41 -6.20 1.85
C ASP A 46 19.75 -7.58 1.92
N GLU A 47 20.51 -8.62 2.21
CA GLU A 47 19.96 -9.96 2.37
C GLU A 47 19.03 -10.06 3.58
N ILE A 48 19.43 -9.43 4.68
CA ILE A 48 18.64 -9.40 5.91
C ILE A 48 17.32 -8.67 5.67
N ILE A 49 17.36 -7.51 5.02
CA ILE A 49 16.16 -6.72 4.69
C ILE A 49 15.22 -7.54 3.81
N ASN A 50 15.76 -8.18 2.77
CA ASN A 50 14.93 -9.00 1.87
C ASN A 50 14.29 -10.18 2.60
N THR A 51 15.02 -10.81 3.51
CA THR A 51 14.50 -11.92 4.32
C THR A 51 13.38 -11.44 5.24
N ILE A 52 13.56 -10.29 5.87
CA ILE A 52 12.54 -9.69 6.74
C ILE A 52 11.27 -9.37 5.95
N ILE A 53 11.42 -8.73 4.79
CA ILE A 53 10.27 -8.38 3.94
C ILE A 53 9.52 -9.62 3.50
N SER A 54 10.22 -10.66 3.03
CA SER A 54 9.61 -11.92 2.66
C SER A 54 8.85 -12.56 3.81
N SER A 55 9.44 -12.55 4.99
CA SER A 55 8.80 -13.10 6.21
C SER A 55 7.52 -12.34 6.56
N LEU A 56 7.55 -11.01 6.48
CA LEU A 56 6.39 -10.17 6.77
C LEU A 56 5.28 -10.37 5.73
N GLU A 57 5.65 -10.57 4.47
CA GLU A 57 4.70 -10.89 3.41
C GLU A 57 4.05 -12.26 3.63
N ASP A 58 4.84 -13.26 4.01
CA ASP A 58 4.34 -14.60 4.30
C ASP A 58 3.36 -14.61 5.48
N GLN A 59 3.61 -13.78 6.47
CA GLN A 59 2.74 -13.64 7.64
C GLN A 59 1.55 -12.71 7.40
N LYS A 60 1.42 -12.13 6.20
CA LYS A 60 0.37 -11.18 5.84
C LYS A 60 0.38 -9.89 6.68
N ILE A 61 1.46 -9.62 7.36
CA ILE A 61 1.68 -8.34 8.04
C ILE A 61 1.95 -7.25 6.99
N LEU A 62 2.63 -7.62 5.93
CA LEU A 62 2.92 -6.78 4.78
C LEU A 62 2.20 -7.37 3.57
N ASP A 63 1.26 -6.64 2.98
CA ASP A 63 0.43 -7.12 1.87
C ASP A 63 0.14 -5.96 0.92
N ASP A 64 0.89 -5.93 -0.18
CA ASP A 64 0.78 -4.85 -1.17
C ASP A 64 -0.58 -4.83 -1.87
N LYS A 65 -1.20 -5.99 -2.04
CA LYS A 65 -2.53 -6.06 -2.64
C LYS A 65 -3.58 -5.43 -1.73
N LEU A 66 -3.56 -5.80 -0.45
CA LEU A 66 -4.47 -5.23 0.53
C LEU A 66 -4.24 -3.72 0.70
N PHE A 67 -2.97 -3.31 0.75
CA PHE A 67 -2.58 -1.90 0.78
C PHE A 67 -3.16 -1.13 -0.40
N SER A 68 -3.01 -1.69 -1.62
CA SER A 68 -3.50 -1.06 -2.84
C SER A 68 -5.02 -0.97 -2.87
N GLU A 69 -5.71 -2.03 -2.48
CA GLU A 69 -7.18 -2.04 -2.40
C GLU A 69 -7.70 -0.98 -1.44
N SER A 70 -7.05 -0.85 -0.28
CA SER A 70 -7.39 0.15 0.73
C SER A 70 -7.19 1.56 0.20
N LYS A 71 -6.07 1.81 -0.47
CA LYS A 71 -5.77 3.11 -1.07
C LYS A 71 -6.75 3.46 -2.18
N ILE A 72 -7.09 2.50 -3.03
CA ILE A 72 -8.07 2.71 -4.10
C ILE A 72 -9.41 3.13 -3.52
N ARG A 73 -9.90 2.44 -2.49
CA ARG A 73 -11.16 2.81 -1.84
C ARG A 73 -11.12 4.22 -1.28
N ASN A 74 -10.05 4.56 -0.57
CA ASN A 74 -9.90 5.88 0.03
C ASN A 74 -9.87 6.99 -1.02
N PHE A 75 -9.12 6.79 -2.09
CA PHE A 75 -9.02 7.77 -3.16
C PHE A 75 -10.32 7.90 -3.97
N LEU A 76 -11.00 6.78 -4.22
CA LEU A 76 -12.30 6.82 -4.88
C LEU A 76 -13.32 7.58 -4.03
N ASN A 77 -13.30 7.40 -2.71
CA ASN A 77 -14.16 8.14 -1.79
C ASN A 77 -13.87 9.63 -1.83
N ARG A 78 -12.64 10.03 -2.16
CA ARG A 78 -12.26 11.44 -2.33
C ARG A 78 -12.58 11.98 -3.73
N GLY A 79 -13.12 11.14 -4.61
CA GLY A 79 -13.49 11.54 -5.95
C GLY A 79 -12.36 11.46 -6.99
N TRP A 80 -11.28 10.75 -6.68
CA TRP A 80 -10.18 10.59 -7.63
C TRP A 80 -10.55 9.65 -8.76
N SER A 81 -10.06 9.93 -9.96
CA SER A 81 -10.19 9.01 -11.10
C SER A 81 -9.27 7.79 -10.92
N LEU A 82 -9.63 6.67 -11.54
CA LEU A 82 -8.79 5.46 -11.51
C LEU A 82 -7.41 5.72 -12.11
N LYS A 83 -7.34 6.56 -13.13
CA LYS A 83 -6.06 6.92 -13.76
C LYS A 83 -5.14 7.64 -12.78
N LYS A 84 -5.68 8.59 -12.02
CA LYS A 84 -4.93 9.32 -10.99
C LYS A 84 -4.50 8.38 -9.87
N ILE A 85 -5.37 7.47 -9.46
CA ILE A 85 -5.07 6.47 -8.43
C ILE A 85 -3.94 5.55 -8.89
N GLN A 86 -4.00 5.09 -10.13
CA GLN A 86 -2.97 4.23 -10.70
C GLN A 86 -1.59 4.91 -10.66
N PHE A 87 -1.54 6.18 -11.02
CA PHE A 87 -0.31 6.98 -10.96
C PHE A 87 0.19 7.08 -9.52
N ARG A 88 -0.70 7.35 -8.58
CA ARG A 88 -0.32 7.48 -7.17
C ARG A 88 0.21 6.17 -6.59
N LEU A 89 -0.37 5.03 -6.98
CA LEU A 89 0.11 3.72 -6.53
C LEU A 89 1.52 3.45 -7.03
N ARG A 90 1.86 3.90 -8.25
CA ARG A 90 3.24 3.81 -8.76
C ARG A 90 4.18 4.67 -7.93
N GLU A 91 3.76 5.87 -7.55
CA GLU A 91 4.55 6.72 -6.67
C GLU A 91 4.77 6.08 -5.30
N LEU A 92 3.80 5.33 -4.81
CA LEU A 92 3.89 4.57 -3.56
C LEU A 92 4.68 3.26 -3.73
N ARG A 93 5.25 3.03 -4.90
CA ARG A 93 6.16 1.93 -5.23
C ARG A 93 5.51 0.55 -5.16
N VAL A 94 4.23 0.49 -5.47
CA VAL A 94 3.56 -0.79 -5.65
C VAL A 94 3.95 -1.35 -7.03
N LYS A 95 4.12 -2.67 -7.11
CA LYS A 95 4.49 -3.34 -8.37
C LYS A 95 3.37 -3.21 -9.40
N ASN A 96 3.74 -3.04 -10.67
CA ASN A 96 2.77 -2.84 -11.75
C ASN A 96 1.75 -3.96 -11.87
N ASN A 97 2.16 -5.22 -11.70
CA ASN A 97 1.23 -6.35 -11.78
C ASN A 97 0.14 -6.27 -10.70
N ILE A 98 0.49 -5.82 -9.50
CA ILE A 98 -0.46 -5.64 -8.40
C ILE A 98 -1.39 -4.46 -8.70
N ILE A 99 -0.84 -3.36 -9.20
CA ILE A 99 -1.63 -2.18 -9.58
C ILE A 99 -2.65 -2.54 -10.65
N GLU A 100 -2.22 -3.22 -11.70
CA GLU A 100 -3.09 -3.63 -12.81
C GLU A 100 -4.21 -4.54 -12.34
N GLU A 101 -3.89 -5.51 -11.49
CA GLU A 101 -4.88 -6.41 -10.92
C GLU A 101 -5.91 -5.66 -10.09
N CYS A 102 -5.46 -4.80 -9.20
CA CYS A 102 -6.35 -4.05 -8.30
C CYS A 102 -7.19 -3.02 -9.06
N ILE A 103 -6.62 -2.37 -10.07
CA ILE A 103 -7.37 -1.43 -10.91
C ILE A 103 -8.41 -2.15 -11.75
N ALA A 104 -8.08 -3.33 -12.30
CA ALA A 104 -9.03 -4.13 -13.06
C ALA A 104 -10.21 -4.57 -12.18
N GLU A 105 -9.94 -5.03 -10.97
CA GLU A 105 -10.98 -5.38 -9.99
C GLU A 105 -11.84 -4.16 -9.63
N ALA A 106 -11.22 -3.01 -9.44
CA ALA A 106 -11.94 -1.77 -9.13
C ALA A 106 -12.85 -1.32 -10.28
N LYS A 107 -12.42 -1.52 -11.53
CA LYS A 107 -13.24 -1.21 -12.71
C LYS A 107 -14.48 -2.09 -12.77
N GLU A 108 -14.37 -3.35 -12.44
CA GLU A 108 -15.52 -4.27 -12.43
C GLU A 108 -16.51 -3.92 -11.33
N ILE A 109 -16.01 -3.62 -10.14
CA ILE A 109 -16.84 -3.16 -9.03
C ILE A 109 -17.49 -1.83 -9.38
N ASN A 110 -16.76 -0.91 -10.03
CA ASN A 110 -17.27 0.41 -10.41
C ASN A 110 -18.36 0.36 -11.46
N LYS A 111 -18.44 -0.66 -12.31
CA LYS A 111 -19.56 -0.79 -13.25
C LYS A 111 -20.90 -0.85 -12.51
N ASP A 112 -20.96 -1.63 -11.44
CA ASP A 112 -22.13 -1.71 -10.58
C ASP A 112 -22.22 -0.49 -9.64
N PHE A 113 -21.10 0.02 -9.21
CA PHE A 113 -20.99 1.14 -8.27
C PHE A 113 -21.39 2.46 -8.92
N ASP A 114 -21.05 2.68 -10.19
CA ASP A 114 -21.41 3.89 -10.92
C ASP A 114 -22.92 4.01 -11.09
N LEU A 115 -23.60 2.89 -11.32
CA LEU A 115 -25.06 2.88 -11.39
C LEU A 115 -25.68 3.24 -10.05
N VAL A 116 -25.17 2.68 -8.95
CA VAL A 116 -25.67 2.98 -7.61
C VAL A 116 -25.32 4.40 -7.19
N ALA A 117 -24.11 4.85 -7.47
CA ALA A 117 -23.67 6.21 -7.15
C ALA A 117 -24.45 7.26 -7.96
N ALA A 118 -24.70 7.01 -9.24
CA ALA A 118 -25.50 7.88 -10.07
C ALA A 118 -26.95 7.97 -9.57
N ALA A 119 -27.51 6.83 -9.15
CA ALA A 119 -28.86 6.80 -8.57
C ALA A 119 -28.92 7.58 -7.26
N LYS A 120 -27.92 7.46 -6.39
CA LYS A 120 -27.84 8.21 -5.13
C LYS A 120 -27.67 9.70 -5.37
N LEU A 121 -26.84 10.10 -6.34
CA LEU A 121 -26.66 11.51 -6.70
C LEU A 121 -27.94 12.10 -7.28
N ALA A 122 -28.64 11.36 -8.13
CA ALA A 122 -29.90 11.78 -8.70
C ALA A 122 -30.95 11.99 -7.60
N ARG A 123 -31.04 11.07 -6.64
CA ARG A 123 -31.94 11.19 -5.50
C ARG A 123 -31.62 12.41 -4.64
N LYS A 124 -30.33 12.67 -4.38
CA LYS A 124 -29.88 13.83 -3.61
C LYS A 124 -30.24 15.12 -4.32
N LYS A 125 -30.03 15.21 -5.64
CA LYS A 125 -30.36 16.39 -6.43
C LYS A 125 -31.87 16.62 -6.45
N LEU A 126 -32.66 15.57 -6.59
CA LEU A 126 -34.11 15.64 -6.53
C LEU A 126 -34.58 16.11 -5.16
N SER A 127 -34.01 15.62 -4.07
CA SER A 127 -34.31 16.07 -2.71
C SER A 127 -34.04 17.55 -2.51
N LEU A 128 -32.92 18.04 -3.07
CA LEU A 128 -32.55 19.45 -2.99
C LEU A 128 -33.46 20.35 -3.82
N ILE A 129 -33.97 19.84 -4.91
CA ILE A 129 -34.91 20.59 -5.79
C ILE A 129 -36.28 20.73 -5.11
N HIS A 130 -36.66 19.79 -4.28
CA HIS A 130 -37.96 19.81 -3.57
C HIS A 130 -37.95 20.58 -2.27
N ILE A 131 -36.82 21.06 -1.85
CA ILE A 131 -36.69 21.92 -0.66
C ILE A 131 -36.72 23.38 -1.06
#